data_b22c8c2d1e34d64ba9b2a6b366949054
#
_entry.id   b22c8c2d1e34d64ba9b2a6b366949054
#
_cell.length_a   1.000
_cell.length_b   1.000
_cell.length_c   1.000
_cell.angle_alpha   90.00
_cell.angle_beta   90.00
_cell.angle_gamma   90.00
#
_symmetry.space_group_name_H-M   'P 1'
#
loop_
_entity.id
_entity.type
_entity.pdbx_description
1 polymer ?
#
loop_
_entity_poly.entity_id
_entity_poly.type
_entity_poly.pdbx_seq_one_letter_code
_entity_poly.pdbx_strand_id
1 'polypeptide(L)'
;MKKFVVVVLLLLVVLPALVFAAGQRSATAGKDKIVIALSNSFFGNSWRKQMVESFIEAADKAKAEGKIDDYIVSNGDGTVNTQIAQMNSLILSGVSAICINAASDTALNSVIEQAIKQGIIVYSFDSIVNTPNAYKMEYDCVNWGTTVTQYVVDRFKGQANVLVVRGIVGSAPENDYYKGITEVVARNPGIKILAEVTGEADTATTQSAVANVLPSLGQIDAVITQGGAYGVVQAFQAAGRPIPPITGGNRAEFIKWWYDEYAKNGYETTSVGSEPSIGAIAFWTAYYLLKGKSVPNYLALPFVPITTQNLKDYKDIQPGTVVAQTYDEAWVLKNIFK
;
A
#
# COMPACT_ATOMS: atom_id res chain seq x y z
N MET A 1 -57.02 58.07 -72.27
CA MET A 1 -56.17 56.90 -72.29
C MET A 1 -55.00 57.26 -71.37
N LYS A 2 -55.06 56.80 -70.08
CA LYS A 2 -54.09 57.10 -69.03
C LYS A 2 -53.07 56.01 -68.96
N LYS A 3 -51.78 56.35 -69.15
CA LYS A 3 -50.64 55.43 -69.04
C LYS A 3 -50.29 55.28 -67.53
N PHE A 4 -50.38 54.08 -67.00
CA PHE A 4 -49.87 53.76 -65.68
C PHE A 4 -48.41 53.41 -65.82
N VAL A 5 -47.58 54.16 -65.09
CA VAL A 5 -46.14 53.82 -64.92
C VAL A 5 -46.05 53.09 -63.59
N VAL A 6 -45.60 51.82 -63.68
CA VAL A 6 -45.31 51.01 -62.48
C VAL A 6 -43.85 51.21 -62.13
N VAL A 7 -43.61 51.86 -61.00
CA VAL A 7 -42.28 51.97 -60.40
C VAL A 7 -42.05 50.76 -59.49
N VAL A 8 -41.16 49.87 -59.90
CA VAL A 8 -40.70 48.76 -59.06
C VAL A 8 -39.61 49.24 -58.15
N LEU A 9 -39.92 49.37 -56.88
CA LEU A 9 -38.90 49.66 -55.81
C LEU A 9 -38.21 48.34 -55.46
N LEU A 10 -36.92 48.22 -55.84
CA LEU A 10 -36.06 47.16 -55.35
C LEU A 10 -35.59 47.48 -53.93
N LEU A 11 -36.15 46.78 -52.97
CA LEU A 11 -35.68 46.81 -51.55
C LEU A 11 -34.41 45.93 -51.47
N LEU A 12 -33.25 46.57 -51.38
CA LEU A 12 -31.99 45.88 -51.04
C LEU A 12 -32.03 45.56 -49.52
N VAL A 13 -32.29 44.33 -49.20
CA VAL A 13 -32.12 43.83 -47.79
C VAL A 13 -30.65 43.58 -47.58
N VAL A 14 -30.00 44.52 -46.86
CA VAL A 14 -28.63 44.28 -46.34
C VAL A 14 -28.75 43.42 -45.11
N LEU A 15 -28.46 42.12 -45.24
CA LEU A 15 -28.27 41.24 -44.08
C LEU A 15 -26.91 41.59 -43.43
N PRO A 16 -26.89 41.91 -42.12
CA PRO A 16 -25.60 41.99 -41.43
C PRO A 16 -25.02 40.57 -41.33
N ALA A 17 -23.89 40.33 -41.99
CA ALA A 17 -23.06 39.18 -41.77
C ALA A 17 -22.61 39.19 -40.30
N LEU A 18 -23.26 38.37 -39.48
CA LEU A 18 -22.76 37.99 -38.14
C LEU A 18 -21.45 37.23 -38.38
N VAL A 19 -20.33 37.93 -38.34
CA VAL A 19 -19.03 37.30 -38.18
C VAL A 19 -19.00 36.63 -36.81
N PHE A 20 -19.24 35.33 -36.79
CA PHE A 20 -18.86 34.53 -35.65
C PHE A 20 -17.36 34.59 -35.55
N ALA A 21 -16.85 35.53 -34.76
CA ALA A 21 -15.50 35.48 -34.25
C ALA A 21 -15.45 34.18 -33.42
N ALA A 22 -15.05 33.08 -34.03
CA ALA A 22 -14.54 31.94 -33.33
C ALA A 22 -13.39 32.45 -32.46
N GLY A 23 -13.72 32.75 -31.21
CA GLY A 23 -12.74 33.09 -30.22
C GLY A 23 -11.76 31.91 -30.18
N GLN A 24 -10.65 32.06 -30.88
CA GLN A 24 -9.44 31.33 -30.51
C GLN A 24 -9.21 31.64 -29.03
N ARG A 25 -9.65 30.70 -28.19
CA ARG A 25 -9.07 30.63 -26.85
C ARG A 25 -7.58 30.48 -27.12
N SER A 26 -6.85 31.57 -27.02
CA SER A 26 -5.43 31.54 -26.75
C SER A 26 -5.32 30.71 -25.51
N ALA A 27 -4.95 29.44 -25.68
CA ALA A 27 -4.38 28.67 -24.62
C ALA A 27 -3.12 29.44 -24.18
N THR A 28 -3.28 30.41 -23.29
CA THR A 28 -2.24 30.70 -22.34
C THR A 28 -2.04 29.35 -21.68
N ALA A 29 -0.96 28.67 -22.04
CA ALA A 29 -0.45 27.51 -21.35
C ALA A 29 -0.14 27.95 -19.91
N GLY A 30 -1.16 28.12 -19.11
CA GLY A 30 -1.05 28.07 -17.68
C GLY A 30 -0.50 26.68 -17.44
N LYS A 31 0.68 26.61 -16.83
CA LYS A 31 1.31 25.36 -16.40
C LYS A 31 0.22 24.57 -15.68
N ASP A 32 -0.24 23.47 -16.29
CA ASP A 32 -1.29 22.65 -15.68
C ASP A 32 -0.85 22.31 -14.26
N LYS A 33 -1.70 22.64 -13.28
CA LYS A 33 -1.37 22.42 -11.87
C LYS A 33 -1.11 20.95 -11.66
N ILE A 34 0.02 20.65 -11.03
CA ILE A 34 0.37 19.28 -10.63
C ILE A 34 -0.12 19.07 -9.21
N VAL A 35 -1.19 18.27 -9.07
CA VAL A 35 -1.72 17.83 -7.78
C VAL A 35 -1.62 16.31 -7.72
N ILE A 36 -0.94 15.77 -6.72
CA ILE A 36 -0.79 14.32 -6.53
C ILE A 36 -1.58 13.92 -5.29
N ALA A 37 -2.43 12.90 -5.41
CA ALA A 37 -3.26 12.45 -4.30
C ALA A 37 -2.84 11.07 -3.79
N LEU A 38 -3.06 10.83 -2.49
CA LEU A 38 -3.05 9.52 -1.85
C LEU A 38 -4.49 9.12 -1.50
N SER A 39 -4.93 7.97 -2.01
CA SER A 39 -6.12 7.25 -1.53
C SER A 39 -5.66 6.05 -0.73
N ASN A 40 -5.70 6.16 0.59
CA ASN A 40 -5.34 5.11 1.53
C ASN A 40 -6.61 4.45 2.08
N SER A 41 -6.75 3.13 1.91
CA SER A 41 -7.96 2.40 2.32
C SER A 41 -8.18 2.37 3.83
N PHE A 42 -7.10 2.31 4.62
CA PHE A 42 -7.15 2.07 6.07
C PHE A 42 -6.05 2.84 6.80
N PHE A 43 -6.38 3.41 7.97
CA PHE A 43 -5.45 4.21 8.80
C PHE A 43 -5.41 3.74 10.25
N GLY A 44 -5.61 2.44 10.48
CA GLY A 44 -5.78 1.88 11.83
C GLY A 44 -4.51 1.36 12.51
N ASN A 45 -3.41 1.12 11.77
CA ASN A 45 -2.19 0.56 12.35
C ASN A 45 -0.94 1.44 12.13
N SER A 46 0.14 1.15 12.87
CA SER A 46 1.37 1.95 12.82
C SER A 46 2.05 1.92 11.44
N TRP A 47 2.01 0.80 10.71
CA TRP A 47 2.58 0.70 9.37
C TRP A 47 1.88 1.67 8.40
N ARG A 48 0.53 1.69 8.41
CA ARG A 48 -0.26 2.60 7.57
C ARG A 48 -0.01 4.07 7.93
N LYS A 49 0.15 4.39 9.21
CA LYS A 49 0.49 5.75 9.64
C LYS A 49 1.84 6.18 9.09
N GLN A 50 2.89 5.38 9.27
CA GLN A 50 4.21 5.68 8.73
C GLN A 50 4.22 5.76 7.19
N MET A 51 3.44 4.92 6.50
CA MET A 51 3.32 4.96 5.04
C MET A 51 2.71 6.29 4.57
N VAL A 52 1.65 6.75 5.22
CA VAL A 52 1.04 8.07 4.94
C VAL A 52 2.01 9.20 5.26
N GLU A 53 2.71 9.14 6.39
CA GLU A 53 3.73 10.12 6.78
C GLU A 53 4.85 10.19 5.74
N SER A 54 5.36 9.06 5.27
CA SER A 54 6.41 9.04 4.24
C SER A 54 5.95 9.64 2.90
N PHE A 55 4.68 9.44 2.54
CA PHE A 55 4.09 10.11 1.37
C PHE A 55 4.02 11.62 1.57
N ILE A 56 3.55 12.08 2.75
CA ILE A 56 3.42 13.50 3.10
C ILE A 56 4.79 14.18 3.09
N GLU A 57 5.81 13.59 3.70
CA GLU A 57 7.18 14.13 3.71
C GLU A 57 7.74 14.31 2.29
N ALA A 58 7.53 13.33 1.41
CA ALA A 58 7.94 13.42 0.02
C ALA A 58 7.16 14.53 -0.73
N ALA A 59 5.85 14.64 -0.48
CA ALA A 59 5.00 15.65 -1.09
C ALA A 59 5.32 17.06 -0.61
N ASP A 60 5.54 17.25 0.71
CA ASP A 60 5.95 18.53 1.29
C ASP A 60 7.28 19.01 0.73
N LYS A 61 8.25 18.11 0.60
CA LYS A 61 9.54 18.41 -0.05
C LYS A 61 9.34 18.84 -1.49
N ALA A 62 8.56 18.09 -2.27
CA ALA A 62 8.30 18.42 -3.67
C ALA A 62 7.57 19.75 -3.82
N LYS A 63 6.63 20.08 -2.93
CA LYS A 63 5.91 21.35 -2.90
C LYS A 63 6.84 22.51 -2.53
N ALA A 64 7.68 22.35 -1.53
CA ALA A 64 8.68 23.36 -1.14
C ALA A 64 9.70 23.64 -2.26
N GLU A 65 10.04 22.64 -3.05
CA GLU A 65 10.92 22.76 -4.22
C GLU A 65 10.20 23.27 -5.48
N GLY A 66 8.89 23.55 -5.41
CA GLY A 66 8.09 24.02 -6.55
C GLY A 66 7.91 22.97 -7.66
N LYS A 67 8.06 21.69 -7.33
CA LYS A 67 7.87 20.55 -8.26
C LYS A 67 6.41 20.22 -8.48
N ILE A 68 5.58 20.40 -7.45
CA ILE A 68 4.12 20.25 -7.47
C ILE A 68 3.45 21.49 -6.90
N ASP A 69 2.19 21.71 -7.25
CA ASP A 69 1.38 22.80 -6.70
C ASP A 69 0.71 22.43 -5.38
N ASP A 70 0.24 21.18 -5.27
CA ASP A 70 -0.41 20.69 -4.04
C ASP A 70 -0.46 19.17 -3.99
N TYR A 71 -0.91 18.64 -2.86
CA TYR A 71 -1.23 17.23 -2.69
C TYR A 71 -2.49 17.05 -1.83
N ILE A 72 -3.15 15.89 -1.96
CA ILE A 72 -4.34 15.54 -1.19
C ILE A 72 -4.13 14.17 -0.55
N VAL A 73 -4.43 14.02 0.73
CA VAL A 73 -4.40 12.73 1.43
C VAL A 73 -5.81 12.38 1.89
N SER A 74 -6.30 11.22 1.47
CA SER A 74 -7.59 10.66 1.88
C SER A 74 -7.37 9.33 2.58
N ASN A 75 -7.74 9.26 3.87
CA ASN A 75 -7.68 8.03 4.65
C ASN A 75 -9.08 7.43 4.81
N GLY A 76 -9.21 6.14 4.53
CA GLY A 76 -10.46 5.40 4.65
C GLY A 76 -10.59 4.64 5.98
N ASP A 77 -11.72 3.97 6.11
CA ASP A 77 -12.12 3.16 7.25
C ASP A 77 -11.91 1.64 7.01
N GLY A 78 -11.27 1.27 5.92
CA GLY A 78 -11.06 -0.11 5.48
C GLY A 78 -12.11 -0.62 4.51
N THR A 79 -13.19 0.13 4.27
CA THR A 79 -14.27 -0.32 3.39
C THR A 79 -14.07 0.09 1.94
N VAL A 80 -14.46 -0.79 1.01
CA VAL A 80 -14.45 -0.52 -0.43
C VAL A 80 -15.33 0.70 -0.77
N ASN A 81 -16.50 0.80 -0.15
CA ASN A 81 -17.44 1.89 -0.45
C ASN A 81 -16.88 3.27 -0.10
N THR A 82 -16.23 3.39 1.06
CA THR A 82 -15.54 4.63 1.45
C THR A 82 -14.45 4.98 0.45
N GLN A 83 -13.66 4.00 0.01
CA GLN A 83 -12.58 4.26 -0.94
C GLN A 83 -13.09 4.61 -2.34
N ILE A 84 -14.20 4.02 -2.81
CA ILE A 84 -14.85 4.43 -4.07
C ILE A 84 -15.29 5.90 -3.98
N ALA A 85 -15.87 6.32 -2.86
CA ALA A 85 -16.27 7.72 -2.66
C ALA A 85 -15.06 8.67 -2.66
N GLN A 86 -13.95 8.29 -2.02
CA GLN A 86 -12.69 9.03 -2.06
C GLN A 86 -12.18 9.17 -3.49
N MET A 87 -12.08 8.08 -4.25
CA MET A 87 -11.63 8.08 -5.65
C MET A 87 -12.48 9.02 -6.51
N ASN A 88 -13.81 8.97 -6.37
CA ASN A 88 -14.70 9.87 -7.10
C ASN A 88 -14.44 11.35 -6.73
N SER A 89 -14.21 11.66 -5.46
CA SER A 89 -13.88 13.02 -5.00
C SER A 89 -12.57 13.51 -5.59
N LEU A 90 -11.53 12.66 -5.63
CA LEU A 90 -10.23 13.00 -6.22
C LEU A 90 -10.34 13.22 -7.74
N ILE A 91 -11.11 12.40 -8.44
CA ILE A 91 -11.39 12.57 -9.87
C ILE A 91 -12.06 13.91 -10.13
N LEU A 92 -13.10 14.26 -9.36
CA LEU A 92 -13.81 15.52 -9.47
C LEU A 92 -12.92 16.74 -9.14
N SER A 93 -11.95 16.58 -8.25
CA SER A 93 -10.99 17.62 -7.90
C SER A 93 -9.93 17.85 -9.00
N GLY A 94 -9.89 17.04 -10.05
CA GLY A 94 -8.98 17.21 -11.19
C GLY A 94 -7.51 17.01 -10.82
N VAL A 95 -7.20 16.04 -9.95
CA VAL A 95 -5.80 15.71 -9.60
C VAL A 95 -5.06 15.14 -10.81
N SER A 96 -3.74 15.33 -10.85
CA SER A 96 -2.90 14.86 -11.95
C SER A 96 -2.54 13.37 -11.82
N ALA A 97 -2.40 12.90 -10.58
CA ALA A 97 -2.13 11.50 -10.28
C ALA A 97 -2.77 11.07 -8.95
N ILE A 98 -3.11 9.80 -8.85
CA ILE A 98 -3.61 9.17 -7.62
C ILE A 98 -2.70 7.98 -7.30
N CYS A 99 -2.02 8.04 -6.15
CA CYS A 99 -1.38 6.90 -5.52
C CYS A 99 -2.44 6.19 -4.68
N ILE A 100 -2.71 4.91 -4.96
CA ILE A 100 -3.76 4.16 -4.27
C ILE A 100 -3.18 2.94 -3.55
N ASN A 101 -3.50 2.84 -2.25
CA ASN A 101 -3.33 1.64 -1.45
C ASN A 101 -4.73 1.04 -1.24
N ALA A 102 -5.05 -0.04 -1.95
CA ALA A 102 -6.42 -0.47 -2.21
C ALA A 102 -7.05 -1.29 -1.08
N ALA A 103 -8.36 -1.09 -0.84
CA ALA A 103 -9.17 -1.92 0.05
C ALA A 103 -9.53 -3.28 -0.57
N SER A 104 -9.46 -3.40 -1.89
CA SER A 104 -9.72 -4.62 -2.65
C SER A 104 -8.96 -4.56 -3.95
N ASP A 105 -8.46 -5.70 -4.39
CA ASP A 105 -7.73 -5.88 -5.64
C ASP A 105 -8.61 -5.72 -6.90
N THR A 106 -9.91 -5.94 -6.79
CA THR A 106 -10.86 -5.98 -7.90
C THR A 106 -11.99 -4.96 -7.82
N ALA A 107 -12.54 -4.72 -6.61
CA ALA A 107 -13.76 -3.94 -6.44
C ALA A 107 -13.62 -2.45 -6.84
N LEU A 108 -12.39 -1.93 -6.91
CA LEU A 108 -12.08 -0.55 -7.29
C LEU A 108 -11.79 -0.36 -8.79
N ASN A 109 -11.74 -1.43 -9.57
CA ASN A 109 -11.32 -1.37 -10.98
C ASN A 109 -12.13 -0.37 -11.79
N SER A 110 -13.46 -0.32 -11.61
CA SER A 110 -14.34 0.58 -12.37
C SER A 110 -14.02 2.06 -12.15
N VAL A 111 -13.83 2.48 -10.90
CA VAL A 111 -13.51 3.88 -10.58
C VAL A 111 -12.07 4.25 -10.99
N ILE A 112 -11.15 3.29 -10.95
CA ILE A 112 -9.77 3.46 -11.43
C ILE A 112 -9.75 3.66 -12.95
N GLU A 113 -10.47 2.83 -13.70
CA GLU A 113 -10.59 2.99 -15.15
C GLU A 113 -11.25 4.33 -15.53
N GLN A 114 -12.19 4.83 -14.72
CA GLN A 114 -12.76 6.16 -14.91
C GLN A 114 -11.70 7.26 -14.71
N ALA A 115 -10.85 7.17 -13.69
CA ALA A 115 -9.74 8.12 -13.46
C ALA A 115 -8.77 8.12 -14.64
N ILE A 116 -8.36 6.94 -15.10
CA ILE A 116 -7.41 6.78 -16.22
C ILE A 116 -7.99 7.34 -17.53
N LYS A 117 -9.28 7.13 -17.80
CA LYS A 117 -9.97 7.72 -18.97
C LYS A 117 -9.99 9.24 -18.95
N GLN A 118 -9.90 9.86 -17.79
CA GLN A 118 -9.78 11.33 -17.64
C GLN A 118 -8.33 11.83 -17.70
N GLY A 119 -7.37 10.95 -17.99
CA GLY A 119 -5.96 11.30 -18.09
C GLY A 119 -5.22 11.34 -16.75
N ILE A 120 -5.84 10.90 -15.66
CA ILE A 120 -5.22 10.84 -14.34
C ILE A 120 -4.31 9.59 -14.28
N ILE A 121 -3.05 9.76 -13.89
CA ILE A 121 -2.17 8.63 -13.63
C ILE A 121 -2.62 7.92 -12.36
N VAL A 122 -2.86 6.61 -12.43
CA VAL A 122 -3.14 5.81 -11.24
C VAL A 122 -1.95 4.89 -10.97
N TYR A 123 -1.36 5.08 -9.79
CA TYR A 123 -0.24 4.29 -9.28
C TYR A 123 -0.67 3.51 -8.03
N SER A 124 -0.93 2.23 -8.21
CA SER A 124 -1.32 1.33 -7.12
C SER A 124 -0.09 0.75 -6.44
N PHE A 125 -0.07 0.78 -5.11
CA PHE A 125 1.10 0.33 -4.38
C PHE A 125 0.73 -0.40 -3.09
N ASP A 126 1.62 -1.29 -2.62
CA ASP A 126 1.45 -2.17 -1.46
C ASP A 126 0.23 -3.09 -1.62
N SER A 127 -0.96 -2.63 -1.27
CA SER A 127 -2.21 -3.33 -1.61
C SER A 127 -2.63 -2.93 -3.03
N ILE A 128 -2.23 -3.74 -4.01
CA ILE A 128 -2.40 -3.43 -5.42
C ILE A 128 -3.76 -3.86 -5.98
N VAL A 129 -4.12 -3.24 -7.09
CA VAL A 129 -5.32 -3.59 -7.88
C VAL A 129 -4.95 -4.44 -9.08
N ASN A 130 -5.91 -5.22 -9.60
CA ASN A 130 -5.60 -6.11 -10.70
C ASN A 130 -6.01 -5.58 -12.09
N THR A 131 -6.50 -4.33 -12.19
CA THR A 131 -6.71 -3.72 -13.52
C THR A 131 -5.37 -3.56 -14.27
N PRO A 132 -5.32 -3.87 -15.58
CA PRO A 132 -4.07 -3.82 -16.36
C PRO A 132 -3.57 -2.40 -16.61
N ASN A 133 -4.43 -1.39 -16.52
CA ASN A 133 -4.14 -0.02 -16.93
C ASN A 133 -3.53 0.85 -15.81
N ALA A 134 -3.58 0.42 -14.53
CA ALA A 134 -2.89 1.09 -13.45
C ALA A 134 -1.44 0.59 -13.34
N TYR A 135 -0.51 1.49 -13.02
CA TYR A 135 0.83 1.09 -12.58
C TYR A 135 0.76 0.41 -11.22
N LYS A 136 1.65 -0.53 -10.96
CA LYS A 136 1.61 -1.36 -9.75
C LYS A 136 2.99 -1.50 -9.14
N MET A 137 3.04 -1.41 -7.82
CA MET A 137 4.25 -1.68 -7.06
C MET A 137 3.89 -2.34 -5.73
N GLU A 138 4.50 -3.47 -5.44
CA GLU A 138 4.25 -4.19 -4.19
C GLU A 138 5.52 -4.87 -3.68
N TYR A 139 5.45 -5.39 -2.47
CA TYR A 139 6.42 -6.37 -1.99
C TYR A 139 5.98 -7.77 -2.41
N ASP A 140 6.95 -8.66 -2.70
CA ASP A 140 6.66 -10.06 -3.02
C ASP A 140 6.18 -10.81 -1.76
N CYS A 141 4.89 -10.60 -1.43
CA CYS A 141 4.28 -11.18 -0.24
C CYS A 141 4.15 -12.71 -0.31
N VAL A 142 4.09 -13.32 -1.49
CA VAL A 142 4.17 -14.78 -1.64
C VAL A 142 5.51 -15.28 -1.14
N ASN A 143 6.60 -14.63 -1.57
CA ASN A 143 7.95 -14.97 -1.10
C ASN A 143 8.12 -14.70 0.41
N TRP A 144 7.48 -13.66 0.95
CA TRP A 144 7.47 -13.43 2.41
C TRP A 144 6.86 -14.61 3.16
N GLY A 145 5.62 -14.99 2.83
CA GLY A 145 4.94 -16.14 3.45
C GLY A 145 5.76 -17.43 3.31
N THR A 146 6.32 -17.65 2.11
CA THR A 146 7.22 -18.80 1.84
C THR A 146 8.44 -18.77 2.75
N THR A 147 9.17 -17.65 2.84
CA THR A 147 10.41 -17.53 3.59
C THR A 147 10.22 -17.79 5.09
N VAL A 148 9.21 -17.17 5.70
CA VAL A 148 8.96 -17.33 7.14
C VAL A 148 8.42 -18.71 7.49
N THR A 149 7.69 -19.35 6.59
CA THR A 149 7.19 -20.71 6.78
C THR A 149 8.30 -21.73 6.56
N GLN A 150 9.17 -21.51 5.56
CA GLN A 150 10.32 -22.36 5.32
C GLN A 150 11.29 -22.36 6.52
N TYR A 151 11.49 -21.21 7.17
CA TYR A 151 12.26 -21.16 8.44
C TYR A 151 11.68 -22.13 9.50
N VAL A 152 10.36 -22.20 9.62
CA VAL A 152 9.70 -23.15 10.54
C VAL A 152 9.96 -24.60 10.11
N VAL A 153 9.82 -24.90 8.81
CA VAL A 153 10.11 -26.23 8.26
C VAL A 153 11.55 -26.65 8.58
N ASP A 154 12.52 -25.78 8.32
CA ASP A 154 13.95 -26.09 8.51
C ASP A 154 14.28 -26.26 9.98
N ARG A 155 13.80 -25.36 10.85
CA ARG A 155 14.03 -25.38 12.31
C ARG A 155 13.50 -26.65 12.95
N PHE A 156 12.31 -27.09 12.53
CA PHE A 156 11.63 -28.26 13.10
C PHE A 156 11.71 -29.52 12.24
N LYS A 157 12.61 -29.53 11.23
CA LYS A 157 12.85 -30.66 10.34
C LYS A 157 11.55 -31.21 9.72
N GLY A 158 10.67 -30.32 9.33
CA GLY A 158 9.41 -30.62 8.68
C GLY A 158 8.29 -31.14 9.60
N GLN A 159 8.44 -31.04 10.92
CA GLN A 159 7.47 -31.50 11.91
C GLN A 159 7.17 -30.41 12.93
N ALA A 160 6.07 -29.70 12.81
CA ALA A 160 5.66 -28.65 13.76
C ALA A 160 4.16 -28.43 13.79
N ASN A 161 3.65 -28.09 14.97
CA ASN A 161 2.31 -27.56 15.17
C ASN A 161 2.39 -26.03 15.16
N VAL A 162 1.70 -25.39 14.23
CA VAL A 162 1.80 -23.94 14.05
C VAL A 162 0.46 -23.24 14.28
N LEU A 163 0.51 -22.05 14.85
CA LEU A 163 -0.57 -21.07 14.86
C LEU A 163 -0.30 -20.04 13.77
N VAL A 164 -1.28 -19.76 12.93
CA VAL A 164 -1.19 -18.73 11.90
C VAL A 164 -1.98 -17.50 12.35
N VAL A 165 -1.33 -16.34 12.36
CA VAL A 165 -1.96 -15.04 12.61
C VAL A 165 -1.99 -14.26 11.31
N ARG A 166 -3.18 -14.19 10.74
CA ARG A 166 -3.44 -13.51 9.47
C ARG A 166 -3.45 -11.99 9.64
N GLY A 167 -3.13 -11.27 8.56
CA GLY A 167 -3.16 -9.81 8.51
C GLY A 167 -4.55 -9.25 8.24
N ILE A 168 -4.65 -8.25 7.35
CA ILE A 168 -5.91 -7.63 6.93
C ILE A 168 -6.51 -8.50 5.83
N VAL A 169 -7.38 -9.43 6.24
CA VAL A 169 -7.98 -10.43 5.34
C VAL A 169 -8.73 -9.75 4.19
N GLY A 170 -8.46 -10.22 2.97
CA GLY A 170 -9.04 -9.69 1.72
C GLY A 170 -8.20 -8.61 1.04
N SER A 171 -7.12 -8.14 1.66
CA SER A 171 -6.13 -7.30 0.99
C SER A 171 -5.16 -8.15 0.15
N ALA A 172 -4.63 -7.58 -0.94
CA ALA A 172 -3.69 -8.30 -1.80
C ALA A 172 -2.45 -8.80 -1.03
N PRO A 173 -1.77 -7.98 -0.19
CA PRO A 173 -0.61 -8.46 0.57
C PRO A 173 -0.92 -9.62 1.51
N GLU A 174 -2.13 -9.66 2.09
CA GLU A 174 -2.54 -10.75 2.97
C GLU A 174 -2.83 -12.03 2.19
N ASN A 175 -3.57 -11.93 1.10
CA ASN A 175 -3.87 -13.07 0.25
C ASN A 175 -2.59 -13.74 -0.27
N ASP A 176 -1.62 -12.94 -0.71
CA ASP A 176 -0.34 -13.44 -1.22
C ASP A 176 0.54 -14.01 -0.12
N TYR A 177 0.61 -13.36 1.04
CA TYR A 177 1.32 -13.89 2.21
C TYR A 177 0.78 -15.25 2.63
N TYR A 178 -0.55 -15.35 2.75
CA TYR A 178 -1.21 -16.60 3.13
C TYR A 178 -1.04 -17.70 2.06
N LYS A 179 -1.05 -17.32 0.78
CA LYS A 179 -0.71 -18.24 -0.32
C LYS A 179 0.69 -18.82 -0.14
N GLY A 180 1.70 -17.99 0.15
CA GLY A 180 3.05 -18.45 0.43
C GLY A 180 3.14 -19.45 1.58
N ILE A 181 2.41 -19.19 2.68
CA ILE A 181 2.31 -20.14 3.82
C ILE A 181 1.73 -21.47 3.37
N THR A 182 0.55 -21.43 2.74
CA THR A 182 -0.21 -22.65 2.37
C THR A 182 0.53 -23.49 1.34
N GLU A 183 1.26 -22.89 0.40
CA GLU A 183 2.10 -23.61 -0.56
C GLU A 183 3.26 -24.35 0.10
N VAL A 184 3.90 -23.77 1.13
CA VAL A 184 4.96 -24.46 1.89
C VAL A 184 4.36 -25.57 2.74
N VAL A 185 3.28 -25.32 3.44
CA VAL A 185 2.60 -26.34 4.27
C VAL A 185 2.14 -27.52 3.42
N ALA A 186 1.57 -27.28 2.24
CA ALA A 186 1.14 -28.37 1.33
C ALA A 186 2.30 -29.28 0.89
N ARG A 187 3.51 -28.74 0.77
CA ARG A 187 4.71 -29.55 0.45
C ARG A 187 5.34 -30.21 1.68
N ASN A 188 4.93 -29.84 2.89
CA ASN A 188 5.48 -30.33 4.16
C ASN A 188 4.35 -30.83 5.08
N PRO A 189 3.79 -32.03 4.86
CA PRO A 189 2.58 -32.51 5.56
C PRO A 189 2.78 -32.73 7.07
N GLY A 190 4.01 -32.68 7.56
CA GLY A 190 4.30 -32.71 9.00
C GLY A 190 4.14 -31.35 9.68
N ILE A 191 4.00 -30.25 8.92
CA ILE A 191 3.62 -28.94 9.46
C ILE A 191 2.11 -28.88 9.54
N LYS A 192 1.58 -28.76 10.76
CA LYS A 192 0.14 -28.77 11.02
C LYS A 192 -0.32 -27.41 11.52
N ILE A 193 -1.19 -26.76 10.77
CA ILE A 193 -1.86 -25.54 11.24
C ILE A 193 -2.94 -25.97 12.25
N LEU A 194 -2.71 -25.64 13.53
CA LEU A 194 -3.66 -25.96 14.61
C LEU A 194 -4.85 -25.00 14.63
N ALA A 195 -4.61 -23.74 14.33
CA ALA A 195 -5.61 -22.70 14.24
C ALA A 195 -5.11 -21.53 13.37
N GLU A 196 -6.08 -20.78 12.86
CA GLU A 196 -5.86 -19.51 12.20
C GLU A 196 -6.67 -18.43 12.91
N VAL A 197 -6.06 -17.28 13.16
CA VAL A 197 -6.73 -16.12 13.76
C VAL A 197 -6.42 -14.87 12.95
N THR A 198 -7.32 -13.90 12.97
CA THR A 198 -7.11 -12.61 12.29
C THR A 198 -6.59 -11.59 13.29
N GLY A 199 -5.38 -11.08 13.05
CA GLY A 199 -4.71 -10.07 13.88
C GLY A 199 -4.72 -8.66 13.29
N GLU A 200 -5.21 -8.49 12.04
CA GLU A 200 -5.30 -7.22 11.31
C GLU A 200 -3.97 -6.44 11.25
N ALA A 201 -2.86 -7.17 11.33
CA ALA A 201 -1.51 -6.60 11.46
C ALA A 201 -1.40 -5.56 12.60
N ASP A 202 -2.19 -5.72 13.65
CA ASP A 202 -2.25 -4.85 14.84
C ASP A 202 -1.91 -5.63 16.12
N THR A 203 -1.19 -5.01 17.07
CA THR A 203 -0.71 -5.67 18.28
C THR A 203 -1.86 -6.05 19.23
N ALA A 204 -2.81 -5.14 19.46
CA ALA A 204 -3.89 -5.39 20.43
C ALA A 204 -4.90 -6.39 19.90
N THR A 205 -5.27 -6.27 18.62
CA THR A 205 -6.15 -7.22 17.92
C THR A 205 -5.53 -8.63 17.92
N THR A 206 -4.23 -8.72 17.59
CA THR A 206 -3.49 -10.00 17.62
C THR A 206 -3.47 -10.59 19.04
N GLN A 207 -3.17 -9.79 20.06
CA GLN A 207 -3.16 -10.26 21.43
C GLN A 207 -4.50 -10.88 21.82
N SER A 208 -5.59 -10.18 21.54
CA SER A 208 -6.95 -10.65 21.86
C SER A 208 -7.31 -11.93 21.08
N ALA A 209 -7.04 -11.96 19.77
CA ALA A 209 -7.34 -13.10 18.92
C ALA A 209 -6.57 -14.36 19.34
N VAL A 210 -5.29 -14.22 19.65
CA VAL A 210 -4.44 -15.33 20.11
C VAL A 210 -4.87 -15.78 21.49
N ALA A 211 -5.08 -14.88 22.46
CA ALA A 211 -5.52 -15.22 23.82
C ALA A 211 -6.82 -16.03 23.83
N ASN A 212 -7.75 -15.76 22.91
CA ASN A 212 -9.02 -16.47 22.82
C ASN A 212 -8.88 -17.94 22.38
N VAL A 213 -7.87 -18.27 21.57
CA VAL A 213 -7.70 -19.65 21.06
C VAL A 213 -6.70 -20.46 21.87
N LEU A 214 -5.73 -19.82 22.56
CA LEU A 214 -4.70 -20.51 23.31
C LEU A 214 -5.19 -21.58 24.30
N PRO A 215 -6.30 -21.38 25.06
CA PRO A 215 -6.79 -22.40 26.02
C PRO A 215 -7.22 -23.70 25.35
N SER A 216 -7.65 -23.67 24.07
CA SER A 216 -8.11 -24.86 23.32
C SER A 216 -6.98 -25.57 22.57
N LEU A 217 -5.79 -24.95 22.48
CA LEU A 217 -4.68 -25.48 21.69
C LEU A 217 -3.65 -26.19 22.58
N GLY A 218 -3.19 -27.35 22.13
CA GLY A 218 -2.08 -28.08 22.73
C GLY A 218 -0.74 -27.34 22.56
N GLN A 219 0.32 -28.10 22.39
CA GLN A 219 1.65 -27.52 22.14
C GLN A 219 1.66 -26.81 20.78
N ILE A 220 2.17 -25.59 20.78
CA ILE A 220 2.42 -24.77 19.60
C ILE A 220 3.95 -24.63 19.47
N ASP A 221 4.49 -25.12 18.36
CA ASP A 221 5.93 -25.13 18.11
C ASP A 221 6.43 -23.84 17.47
N ALA A 222 5.57 -23.17 16.67
CA ALA A 222 5.86 -21.86 16.09
C ALA A 222 4.58 -21.06 15.83
N VAL A 223 4.71 -19.74 15.74
CA VAL A 223 3.64 -18.84 15.27
C VAL A 223 4.13 -18.11 14.02
N ILE A 224 3.33 -18.15 12.96
CA ILE A 224 3.58 -17.45 11.70
C ILE A 224 2.62 -16.28 11.64
N THR A 225 3.14 -15.04 11.54
CA THR A 225 2.29 -13.83 11.58
C THR A 225 2.65 -12.79 10.54
N GLN A 226 1.63 -12.16 9.96
CA GLN A 226 1.78 -10.98 9.10
C GLN A 226 1.68 -9.69 9.93
N GLY A 227 2.47 -9.54 10.96
CA GLY A 227 2.45 -8.39 11.87
C GLY A 227 1.72 -8.72 13.19
N GLY A 228 1.74 -7.77 14.12
CA GLY A 228 1.18 -7.99 15.45
C GLY A 228 1.95 -8.97 16.34
N ALA A 229 3.18 -9.33 15.97
CA ALA A 229 3.99 -10.35 16.66
C ALA A 229 4.16 -10.08 18.18
N TYR A 230 4.23 -8.81 18.60
CA TYR A 230 4.29 -8.49 20.02
C TYR A 230 2.98 -8.82 20.76
N GLY A 231 1.84 -8.76 20.08
CA GLY A 231 0.56 -9.23 20.61
C GLY A 231 0.56 -10.75 20.89
N VAL A 232 1.24 -11.53 20.04
CA VAL A 232 1.48 -12.96 20.31
C VAL A 232 2.30 -13.14 21.59
N VAL A 233 3.41 -12.39 21.73
CA VAL A 233 4.23 -12.42 22.96
C VAL A 233 3.37 -12.17 24.20
N GLN A 234 2.60 -11.09 24.18
CA GLN A 234 1.74 -10.70 25.30
C GLN A 234 0.67 -11.77 25.64
N ALA A 235 0.06 -12.36 24.62
CA ALA A 235 -0.93 -13.42 24.83
C ALA A 235 -0.32 -14.68 25.49
N PHE A 236 0.86 -15.12 25.03
CA PHE A 236 1.56 -16.27 25.62
C PHE A 236 2.05 -15.98 27.04
N GLN A 237 2.56 -14.77 27.30
CA GLN A 237 2.96 -14.34 28.65
C GLN A 237 1.78 -14.34 29.62
N ALA A 238 0.64 -13.76 29.20
CA ALA A 238 -0.57 -13.73 30.02
C ALA A 238 -1.13 -15.13 30.31
N ALA A 239 -0.97 -16.07 29.38
CA ALA A 239 -1.36 -17.46 29.54
C ALA A 239 -0.34 -18.31 30.35
N GLY A 240 0.81 -17.74 30.74
CA GLY A 240 1.90 -18.46 31.40
C GLY A 240 2.51 -19.58 30.56
N ARG A 241 2.40 -19.48 29.23
CA ARG A 241 2.93 -20.48 28.29
C ARG A 241 4.32 -20.08 27.74
N PRO A 242 5.21 -21.05 27.50
CA PRO A 242 6.47 -20.78 26.79
C PRO A 242 6.21 -20.11 25.44
N ILE A 243 6.97 -19.07 25.11
CA ILE A 243 6.84 -18.35 23.86
C ILE A 243 7.61 -19.10 22.78
N PRO A 244 6.95 -19.61 21.73
CA PRO A 244 7.61 -20.30 20.63
C PRO A 244 8.27 -19.30 19.69
N PRO A 245 9.10 -19.73 18.71
CA PRO A 245 9.51 -18.87 17.62
C PRO A 245 8.32 -18.22 16.92
N ILE A 246 8.35 -16.87 16.82
CA ILE A 246 7.30 -16.07 16.16
C ILE A 246 7.93 -15.45 14.93
N THR A 247 7.46 -15.81 13.74
CA THR A 247 8.01 -15.29 12.47
C THR A 247 7.17 -14.14 11.93
N GLY A 248 7.79 -13.22 11.19
CA GLY A 248 7.10 -12.17 10.42
C GLY A 248 6.86 -10.84 11.15
N GLY A 249 7.32 -10.67 12.39
CA GLY A 249 7.17 -9.40 13.15
C GLY A 249 8.29 -8.40 12.84
N ASN A 250 7.94 -7.16 12.50
CA ASN A 250 8.89 -6.08 12.21
C ASN A 250 8.64 -4.79 12.99
N ARG A 251 7.75 -4.80 14.00
CA ARG A 251 7.48 -3.62 14.84
C ARG A 251 8.51 -3.45 15.95
N ALA A 252 8.78 -2.21 16.34
CA ALA A 252 9.75 -1.83 17.35
C ALA A 252 9.64 -2.65 18.64
N GLU A 253 8.41 -2.83 19.14
CA GLU A 253 8.15 -3.55 20.38
C GLU A 253 8.57 -5.02 20.29
N PHE A 254 8.29 -5.67 19.15
CA PHE A 254 8.68 -7.06 18.93
C PHE A 254 10.19 -7.18 18.71
N ILE A 255 10.77 -6.30 17.90
CA ILE A 255 12.21 -6.29 17.62
C ILE A 255 13.02 -6.06 18.88
N LYS A 256 12.60 -5.09 19.72
CA LYS A 256 13.24 -4.86 21.00
C LYS A 256 13.10 -6.06 21.93
N TRP A 257 11.90 -6.61 22.08
CA TRP A 257 11.66 -7.81 22.88
C TRP A 257 12.53 -8.97 22.39
N TRP A 258 12.58 -9.21 21.09
CA TRP A 258 13.42 -10.27 20.51
C TRP A 258 14.91 -10.04 20.79
N TYR A 259 15.39 -8.81 20.65
CA TYR A 259 16.77 -8.47 20.97
C TYR A 259 17.12 -8.76 22.43
N ASP A 260 16.25 -8.36 23.36
CA ASP A 260 16.44 -8.57 24.80
C ASP A 260 16.40 -10.08 25.15
N GLU A 261 15.47 -10.84 24.59
CA GLU A 261 15.38 -12.30 24.82
C GLU A 261 16.51 -13.09 24.14
N TYR A 262 16.99 -12.65 22.98
CA TYR A 262 18.15 -13.23 22.35
C TYR A 262 19.41 -13.07 23.24
N ALA A 263 19.61 -11.89 23.79
CA ALA A 263 20.72 -11.62 24.70
C ALA A 263 20.63 -12.41 26.03
N LYS A 264 19.40 -12.66 26.51
CA LYS A 264 19.14 -13.32 27.80
C LYS A 264 19.15 -14.83 27.74
N ASN A 265 18.58 -15.43 26.71
CA ASN A 265 18.33 -16.88 26.64
C ASN A 265 18.55 -17.49 25.26
N GLY A 266 19.03 -16.72 24.27
CA GLY A 266 19.26 -17.20 22.92
C GLY A 266 17.99 -17.41 22.09
N TYR A 267 16.90 -16.67 22.38
CA TYR A 267 15.68 -16.75 21.58
C TYR A 267 15.93 -16.38 20.11
N GLU A 268 15.65 -17.32 19.21
CA GLU A 268 15.89 -17.16 17.79
C GLU A 268 14.61 -17.27 16.99
N THR A 269 14.45 -16.37 16.05
CA THR A 269 13.39 -16.37 15.03
C THR A 269 13.87 -15.66 13.77
N THR A 270 12.98 -15.47 12.81
CA THR A 270 13.21 -14.68 11.61
C THR A 270 12.04 -13.77 11.30
N SER A 271 12.30 -12.67 10.64
CA SER A 271 11.29 -11.76 10.13
C SER A 271 11.72 -11.16 8.80
N VAL A 272 10.81 -10.50 8.16
CA VAL A 272 11.08 -9.60 7.03
C VAL A 272 10.31 -8.30 7.24
N GLY A 273 10.93 -7.19 6.80
CA GLY A 273 10.31 -5.87 6.85
C GLY A 273 9.69 -5.52 5.51
N SER A 274 8.40 -5.20 5.50
CA SER A 274 7.80 -4.40 4.42
C SER A 274 7.90 -2.94 4.83
N GLU A 275 8.59 -2.16 4.02
CA GLU A 275 8.97 -0.79 4.37
C GLU A 275 7.80 0.18 4.16
N PRO A 276 7.28 0.88 5.20
CA PRO A 276 6.21 1.85 5.02
C PRO A 276 6.63 3.06 4.18
N SER A 277 7.92 3.31 4.03
CA SER A 277 8.47 4.32 3.11
C SER A 277 8.19 4.04 1.63
N ILE A 278 7.53 2.93 1.29
CA ILE A 278 6.92 2.69 -0.03
C ILE A 278 5.95 3.83 -0.42
N GLY A 279 5.37 4.56 0.55
CA GLY A 279 4.57 5.77 0.30
C GLY A 279 5.34 6.86 -0.41
N ALA A 280 6.59 7.12 0.02
CA ALA A 280 7.48 8.08 -0.65
C ALA A 280 7.86 7.60 -2.06
N ILE A 281 8.12 6.30 -2.24
CA ILE A 281 8.41 5.72 -3.57
C ILE A 281 7.21 5.94 -4.50
N ALA A 282 5.99 5.66 -4.02
CA ALA A 282 4.77 5.85 -4.81
C ALA A 282 4.61 7.32 -5.25
N PHE A 283 4.80 8.28 -4.33
CA PHE A 283 4.74 9.70 -4.63
C PHE A 283 5.76 10.09 -5.72
N TRP A 284 7.04 9.80 -5.51
CA TRP A 284 8.09 10.20 -6.46
C TRP A 284 7.93 9.49 -7.81
N THR A 285 7.48 8.23 -7.82
CA THR A 285 7.23 7.52 -9.08
C THR A 285 6.08 8.17 -9.85
N ALA A 286 4.95 8.48 -9.19
CA ALA A 286 3.84 9.18 -9.81
C ALA A 286 4.25 10.56 -10.34
N TYR A 287 5.06 11.32 -9.58
CA TYR A 287 5.62 12.60 -10.03
C TYR A 287 6.44 12.45 -11.32
N TYR A 288 7.34 11.47 -11.38
CA TYR A 288 8.19 11.29 -12.56
C TYR A 288 7.46 10.71 -13.77
N LEU A 289 6.38 9.93 -13.54
CA LEU A 289 5.45 9.56 -14.62
C LEU A 289 4.76 10.79 -15.22
N LEU A 290 4.32 11.75 -14.40
CA LEU A 290 3.78 13.04 -14.87
C LEU A 290 4.83 13.88 -15.63
N LYS A 291 6.14 13.66 -15.36
CA LYS A 291 7.24 14.28 -16.10
C LYS A 291 7.64 13.52 -17.37
N GLY A 292 6.86 12.49 -17.76
CA GLY A 292 7.10 11.72 -18.98
C GLY A 292 8.19 10.65 -18.87
N LYS A 293 8.67 10.35 -17.65
CA LYS A 293 9.51 9.16 -17.44
C LYS A 293 8.64 7.90 -17.49
N SER A 294 9.25 6.77 -17.83
CA SER A 294 8.55 5.47 -17.91
C SER A 294 9.11 4.49 -16.90
N VAL A 295 8.22 3.63 -16.40
CA VAL A 295 8.55 2.48 -15.57
C VAL A 295 7.79 1.25 -16.08
N PRO A 296 8.24 0.03 -15.77
CA PRO A 296 7.43 -1.16 -15.97
C PRO A 296 6.06 -1.00 -15.29
N ASN A 297 5.02 -1.57 -15.91
CA ASN A 297 3.67 -1.49 -15.34
C ASN A 297 3.52 -2.23 -13.99
N TYR A 298 4.45 -3.12 -13.68
CA TYR A 298 4.55 -3.85 -12.42
C TYR A 298 5.99 -3.85 -11.91
N LEU A 299 6.14 -3.53 -10.64
CA LEU A 299 7.40 -3.54 -9.90
C LEU A 299 7.23 -4.33 -8.60
N ALA A 300 8.09 -5.33 -8.39
CA ALA A 300 8.23 -6.02 -7.11
C ALA A 300 9.43 -5.44 -6.35
N LEU A 301 9.19 -4.98 -5.13
CA LEU A 301 10.25 -4.52 -4.23
C LEU A 301 10.75 -5.71 -3.38
N PRO A 302 12.07 -5.79 -3.12
CA PRO A 302 12.60 -6.80 -2.22
C PRO A 302 12.21 -6.49 -0.77
N PHE A 303 12.05 -7.54 0.02
CA PHE A 303 11.94 -7.42 1.47
C PHE A 303 13.29 -7.18 2.13
N VAL A 304 13.27 -6.55 3.29
CA VAL A 304 14.43 -6.44 4.18
C VAL A 304 14.40 -7.61 5.16
N PRO A 305 15.33 -8.57 5.08
CA PRO A 305 15.38 -9.68 6.04
C PRO A 305 15.83 -9.17 7.41
N ILE A 306 15.15 -9.63 8.47
CA ILE A 306 15.51 -9.38 9.85
C ILE A 306 15.85 -10.74 10.48
N THR A 307 17.08 -10.88 10.91
CA THR A 307 17.63 -12.10 11.48
C THR A 307 18.46 -11.79 12.72
N THR A 308 18.84 -12.78 13.49
CA THR A 308 19.75 -12.59 14.64
C THR A 308 21.06 -11.89 14.29
N GLN A 309 21.56 -12.03 13.03
CA GLN A 309 22.82 -11.39 12.63
C GLN A 309 22.70 -9.87 12.51
N ASN A 310 21.55 -9.35 12.04
CA ASN A 310 21.34 -7.90 11.87
C ASN A 310 20.36 -7.29 12.90
N LEU A 311 19.84 -8.07 13.82
CA LEU A 311 18.88 -7.64 14.84
C LEU A 311 19.38 -6.43 15.66
N LYS A 312 20.68 -6.38 15.95
CA LYS A 312 21.32 -5.27 16.66
C LYS A 312 21.17 -3.92 15.96
N ASP A 313 21.01 -3.92 14.63
CA ASP A 313 20.92 -2.70 13.83
C ASP A 313 19.53 -2.03 14.00
N TYR A 314 18.56 -2.76 14.54
CA TYR A 314 17.17 -2.32 14.70
C TYR A 314 16.71 -2.18 16.17
N LYS A 315 17.58 -2.44 17.16
CA LYS A 315 17.21 -2.45 18.59
C LYS A 315 16.72 -1.08 19.13
N ASP A 316 17.14 0.01 18.48
CA ASP A 316 16.89 1.38 18.93
C ASP A 316 15.81 2.09 18.07
N ILE A 317 15.01 1.35 17.27
CA ILE A 317 13.91 1.95 16.51
C ILE A 317 12.86 2.52 17.47
N GLN A 318 12.22 3.61 17.04
CA GLN A 318 11.27 4.33 17.88
C GLN A 318 10.06 3.46 18.23
N PRO A 319 9.58 3.48 19.49
CA PRO A 319 8.35 2.80 19.86
C PRO A 319 7.17 3.21 18.97
N GLY A 320 6.29 2.26 18.68
CA GLY A 320 5.11 2.50 17.82
C GLY A 320 5.42 2.48 16.32
N THR A 321 6.68 2.31 15.92
CA THR A 321 7.09 2.26 14.52
C THR A 321 7.42 0.83 14.07
N VAL A 322 7.66 0.66 12.78
CA VAL A 322 8.19 -0.58 12.20
C VAL A 322 9.61 -0.35 11.69
N VAL A 323 10.38 -1.42 11.55
CA VAL A 323 11.66 -1.35 10.83
C VAL A 323 11.41 -0.79 9.44
N ALA A 324 12.10 0.30 9.10
CA ALA A 324 11.96 0.98 7.83
C ALA A 324 13.28 1.58 7.36
N GLN A 325 13.51 1.53 6.05
CA GLN A 325 14.49 2.34 5.36
C GLN A 325 13.81 3.60 4.83
N THR A 326 14.55 4.69 4.73
CA THR A 326 14.06 5.92 4.10
C THR A 326 14.36 5.86 2.61
N TYR A 327 13.34 6.06 1.79
CA TYR A 327 13.46 6.15 0.35
C TYR A 327 13.20 7.59 -0.10
N ASP A 328 14.25 8.25 -0.55
CA ASP A 328 14.16 9.61 -1.08
C ASP A 328 14.03 9.62 -2.62
N GLU A 329 13.91 10.83 -3.16
CA GLU A 329 13.85 11.07 -4.59
C GLU A 329 15.05 10.48 -5.35
N ALA A 330 16.27 10.62 -4.78
CA ALA A 330 17.49 10.13 -5.40
C ALA A 330 17.49 8.60 -5.48
N TRP A 331 17.02 7.95 -4.42
CA TRP A 331 16.86 6.50 -4.41
C TRP A 331 15.87 6.03 -5.50
N VAL A 332 14.73 6.72 -5.63
CA VAL A 332 13.71 6.39 -6.65
C VAL A 332 14.26 6.56 -8.05
N LEU A 333 14.95 7.67 -8.33
CA LEU A 333 15.57 7.89 -9.63
C LEU A 333 16.61 6.82 -9.99
N LYS A 334 17.39 6.39 -9.02
CA LYS A 334 18.45 5.37 -9.22
C LYS A 334 17.90 3.96 -9.39
N ASN A 335 16.84 3.60 -8.67
CA ASN A 335 16.42 2.20 -8.54
C ASN A 335 15.13 1.88 -9.30
N ILE A 336 14.24 2.86 -9.50
CA ILE A 336 12.97 2.68 -10.19
C ILE A 336 13.07 3.11 -11.66
N PHE A 337 13.74 4.22 -11.95
CA PHE A 337 13.90 4.77 -13.31
C PHE A 337 15.29 4.46 -13.89
N LYS A 338 15.54 3.19 -14.13
CA LYS A 338 16.79 2.72 -14.77
C LYS A 338 16.80 2.97 -16.27
#